data_807628a0505bb70c79019293a285095a
#
_entry.id   807628a0505bb70c79019293a285095a
#
_cell.length_a   1.000
_cell.length_b   1.000
_cell.length_c   1.000
_cell.angle_alpha   90.00
_cell.angle_beta   90.00
_cell.angle_gamma   90.00
#
_symmetry.space_group_name_H-M   'P 1'
#
loop_
_entity.id
_entity.type
_entity.pdbx_description
1 polymer ?
#
loop_
_entity_poly.entity_id
_entity_poly.type
_entity_poly.pdbx_seq_one_letter_code
_entity_poly.pdbx_strand_id
1 'polypeptide(L)'
;MKHIFRALAPMLVLFIFDIVFLFFFFFFSETYWASSILMHFLGGIAAGWSLWRLLSLPSFPVRLPGRIWRIYMVWSTTALIVVGWEWYEFILDRFFGSFHQLGLSDTMFDMALGLFGSGCFCIYLVFFAPTKRS
;
A
#
# COMPACT_ATOMS: atom_id res chain seq x y z
N MET A 1 -1.61 13.00 17.74
CA MET A 1 -0.62 11.99 17.34
C MET A 1 -1.13 10.55 17.40
N LYS A 2 -1.69 10.05 18.51
CA LYS A 2 -2.17 8.65 18.63
C LYS A 2 -3.17 8.21 17.53
N HIS A 3 -4.07 9.08 17.11
CA HIS A 3 -5.07 8.75 16.07
C HIS A 3 -4.45 8.61 14.67
N ILE A 4 -3.46 9.45 14.34
CA ILE A 4 -2.73 9.38 13.07
C ILE A 4 -1.95 8.06 13.01
N PHE A 5 -1.20 7.75 14.08
CA PHE A 5 -0.45 6.49 14.16
C PHE A 5 -1.36 5.25 13.98
N ARG A 6 -2.53 5.23 14.67
CA ARG A 6 -3.51 4.16 14.52
C ARG A 6 -4.11 4.10 13.11
N ALA A 7 -4.23 5.23 12.41
CA ALA A 7 -4.70 5.23 11.03
C ALA A 7 -3.67 4.60 10.08
N LEU A 8 -2.39 4.89 10.27
CA LEU A 8 -1.30 4.39 9.43
C LEU A 8 -0.83 2.97 9.83
N ALA A 9 -1.28 2.45 10.97
CA ALA A 9 -0.81 1.16 11.49
C ALA A 9 -0.87 -0.01 10.48
N PRO A 10 -1.93 -0.21 9.66
CA PRO A 10 -1.96 -1.32 8.70
C PRO A 10 -0.81 -1.26 7.70
N MET A 11 -0.52 -0.08 7.15
CA MET A 11 0.57 0.13 6.21
C MET A 11 1.94 -0.05 6.89
N LEU A 12 2.10 0.50 8.11
CA LEU A 12 3.35 0.38 8.86
C LEU A 12 3.66 -1.06 9.27
N VAL A 13 2.65 -1.84 9.64
CA VAL A 13 2.83 -3.26 9.99
C VAL A 13 3.31 -4.05 8.78
N LEU A 14 2.72 -3.85 7.60
CA LEU A 14 3.18 -4.52 6.40
C LEU A 14 4.57 -4.06 5.97
N PHE A 15 4.89 -2.78 6.08
CA PHE A 15 6.22 -2.26 5.79
C PHE A 15 7.30 -2.88 6.70
N ILE A 16 7.03 -2.97 8.01
CA ILE A 16 7.94 -3.62 8.95
C ILE A 16 8.06 -5.12 8.65
N PHE A 17 6.94 -5.75 8.32
CA PHE A 17 6.94 -7.17 7.96
C PHE A 17 7.78 -7.41 6.70
N ASP A 18 7.66 -6.57 5.68
CA ASP A 18 8.46 -6.64 4.47
C ASP A 18 9.96 -6.51 4.76
N ILE A 19 10.38 -5.49 5.52
CA ILE A 19 11.78 -5.32 5.92
C ILE A 19 12.30 -6.54 6.69
N VAL A 20 11.52 -7.05 7.65
CA VAL A 20 11.91 -8.24 8.43
C VAL A 20 11.99 -9.47 7.55
N PHE A 21 11.02 -9.62 6.65
CA PHE A 21 10.96 -10.72 5.70
C PHE A 21 12.17 -10.71 4.76
N LEU A 22 12.53 -9.56 4.22
CA LEU A 22 13.72 -9.37 3.39
C LEU A 22 15.00 -9.76 4.12
N PHE A 23 15.14 -9.37 5.40
CA PHE A 23 16.29 -9.73 6.22
C PHE A 23 16.40 -11.25 6.40
N PHE A 24 15.29 -11.96 6.59
CA PHE A 24 15.26 -13.40 6.71
C PHE A 24 15.44 -14.14 5.37
N PHE A 25 14.85 -13.62 4.29
CA PHE A 25 14.84 -14.27 2.97
C PHE A 25 16.08 -14.00 2.12
N PHE A 26 16.91 -13.06 2.49
CA PHE A 26 18.26 -12.97 1.91
C PHE A 26 19.02 -14.32 1.94
N PHE A 27 18.59 -15.23 2.82
CA PHE A 27 19.12 -16.59 2.94
C PHE A 27 18.29 -17.70 2.23
N PHE A 28 17.10 -17.42 1.67
CA PHE A 28 16.18 -18.44 1.13
C PHE A 28 15.50 -17.97 -0.18
N SER A 29 16.22 -18.03 -1.29
CA SER A 29 15.85 -17.39 -2.56
C SER A 29 14.61 -17.94 -3.30
N GLU A 30 14.14 -19.17 -3.03
CA GLU A 30 13.11 -19.81 -3.88
C GLU A 30 11.66 -19.36 -3.60
N THR A 31 11.39 -18.76 -2.45
CA THR A 31 10.04 -18.30 -2.06
C THR A 31 9.80 -16.81 -2.28
N TYR A 32 10.81 -16.09 -2.75
CA TYR A 32 10.76 -14.64 -2.90
C TYR A 32 9.64 -14.16 -3.83
N TRP A 33 9.50 -14.79 -5.00
CA TRP A 33 8.50 -14.36 -6.00
C TRP A 33 7.06 -14.44 -5.49
N ALA A 34 6.68 -15.56 -4.86
CA ALA A 34 5.31 -15.73 -4.34
C ALA A 34 5.01 -14.75 -3.20
N SER A 35 6.01 -14.42 -2.38
CA SER A 35 5.88 -13.45 -1.29
C SER A 35 5.77 -12.02 -1.83
N SER A 36 6.52 -11.65 -2.88
CA SER A 36 6.41 -10.35 -3.53
C SER A 36 4.98 -10.09 -4.03
N ILE A 37 4.40 -11.03 -4.77
CA ILE A 37 3.00 -10.93 -5.23
C ILE A 37 2.04 -10.64 -4.08
N LEU A 38 2.16 -11.41 -2.99
CA LEU A 38 1.27 -11.24 -1.84
C LEU A 38 1.48 -9.89 -1.15
N MET A 39 2.74 -9.46 -1.01
CA MET A 39 3.09 -8.20 -0.34
C MET A 39 2.61 -6.99 -1.12
N HIS A 40 2.74 -6.95 -2.43
CA HIS A 40 2.24 -5.87 -3.26
C HIS A 40 0.71 -5.78 -3.23
N PHE A 41 0.01 -6.92 -3.34
CA PHE A 41 -1.45 -6.95 -3.24
C PHE A 41 -1.95 -6.50 -1.87
N LEU A 42 -1.43 -7.07 -0.79
CA LEU A 42 -1.80 -6.69 0.59
C LEU A 42 -1.35 -5.27 0.93
N GLY A 43 -0.20 -4.84 0.41
CA GLY A 43 0.31 -3.48 0.51
C GLY A 43 -0.67 -2.46 -0.05
N GLY A 44 -1.23 -2.74 -1.22
CA GLY A 44 -2.27 -1.91 -1.83
C GLY A 44 -3.54 -1.82 -0.98
N ILE A 45 -4.01 -2.93 -0.41
CA ILE A 45 -5.15 -2.96 0.52
C ILE A 45 -4.84 -2.15 1.79
N ALA A 46 -3.69 -2.36 2.41
CA ALA A 46 -3.31 -1.72 3.67
C ALA A 46 -3.08 -0.21 3.49
N ALA A 47 -2.47 0.21 2.39
CA ALA A 47 -2.31 1.62 2.03
C ALA A 47 -3.68 2.29 1.84
N GLY A 48 -4.56 1.67 1.06
CA GLY A 48 -5.93 2.14 0.88
C GLY A 48 -6.70 2.25 2.20
N TRP A 49 -6.61 1.24 3.05
CA TRP A 49 -7.24 1.25 4.38
C TRP A 49 -6.67 2.35 5.28
N SER A 50 -5.35 2.49 5.32
CA SER A 50 -4.66 3.52 6.10
C SER A 50 -5.07 4.93 5.67
N LEU A 51 -5.09 5.18 4.35
CA LEU A 51 -5.52 6.45 3.77
C LEU A 51 -6.99 6.74 4.06
N TRP A 52 -7.88 5.76 3.91
CA TRP A 52 -9.30 5.93 4.26
C TRP A 52 -9.48 6.35 5.71
N ARG A 53 -8.78 5.72 6.64
CA ARG A 53 -8.81 6.07 8.06
C ARG A 53 -8.23 7.46 8.31
N LEU A 54 -7.11 7.80 7.67
CA LEU A 54 -6.45 9.10 7.80
C LEU A 54 -7.38 10.23 7.33
N LEU A 55 -7.95 10.10 6.12
CA LEU A 55 -8.90 11.07 5.55
C LEU A 55 -10.22 11.17 6.35
N SER A 56 -10.50 10.20 7.21
CA SER A 56 -11.69 10.19 8.06
C SER A 56 -11.46 10.84 9.43
N LEU A 57 -10.21 11.20 9.76
CA LEU A 57 -9.91 11.85 11.04
C LEU A 57 -10.51 13.27 11.09
N PRO A 58 -11.13 13.66 12.21
CA PRO A 58 -11.61 15.04 12.39
C PRO A 58 -10.51 16.10 12.28
N SER A 59 -9.28 15.71 12.65
CA SER A 59 -8.09 16.57 12.60
C SER A 59 -7.43 16.66 11.23
N PHE A 60 -7.93 15.92 10.21
CA PHE A 60 -7.34 15.99 8.88
C PHE A 60 -7.69 17.33 8.21
N PRO A 61 -6.69 18.06 7.68
CA PRO A 61 -6.88 19.45 7.25
C PRO A 61 -7.77 19.60 6.01
N VAL A 62 -7.88 18.54 5.20
CA VAL A 62 -8.66 18.57 3.95
C VAL A 62 -10.02 17.92 4.16
N ARG A 63 -11.09 18.67 3.86
CA ARG A 63 -12.48 18.18 3.87
C ARG A 63 -12.88 17.84 2.44
N LEU A 64 -13.13 16.56 2.19
CA LEU A 64 -13.56 16.09 0.87
C LEU A 64 -15.09 16.12 0.81
N PRO A 65 -15.68 16.59 -0.33
CA PRO A 65 -17.12 16.87 -0.46
C PRO A 65 -17.98 15.62 -0.58
N GLY A 66 -17.54 14.50 -0.04
CA GLY A 66 -18.33 13.27 0.00
C GLY A 66 -17.50 12.01 -0.14
N ARG A 67 -18.22 10.88 -0.08
CA ARG A 67 -17.62 9.55 -0.05
C ARG A 67 -16.86 9.23 -1.34
N ILE A 68 -17.42 9.56 -2.50
CA ILE A 68 -16.83 9.26 -3.81
C ILE A 68 -15.50 9.98 -3.97
N TRP A 69 -15.42 11.26 -3.62
CA TRP A 69 -14.17 12.01 -3.66
C TRP A 69 -13.11 11.44 -2.72
N ARG A 70 -13.54 10.94 -1.56
CA ARG A 70 -12.63 10.28 -0.62
C ARG A 70 -12.11 8.96 -1.19
N ILE A 71 -12.95 8.15 -1.82
CA ILE A 71 -12.54 6.90 -2.49
C ILE A 71 -11.56 7.21 -3.63
N TYR A 72 -11.85 8.22 -4.45
CA TYR A 72 -10.96 8.67 -5.51
C TYR A 72 -9.59 9.09 -4.96
N MET A 73 -9.56 9.90 -3.89
CA MET A 73 -8.30 10.31 -3.23
C MET A 73 -7.54 9.11 -2.66
N VAL A 74 -8.22 8.15 -2.04
CA VAL A 74 -7.59 6.92 -1.55
C VAL A 74 -6.90 6.19 -2.70
N TRP A 75 -7.60 5.94 -3.78
CA TRP A 75 -7.05 5.18 -4.91
C TRP A 75 -5.89 5.92 -5.60
N SER A 76 -6.05 7.21 -5.88
CA SER A 76 -5.01 8.03 -6.51
C SER A 76 -3.76 8.16 -5.63
N THR A 77 -3.93 8.35 -4.34
CA THR A 77 -2.78 8.44 -3.41
C THR A 77 -2.11 7.08 -3.25
N THR A 78 -2.87 5.98 -3.25
CA THR A 78 -2.26 4.64 -3.24
C THR A 78 -1.45 4.41 -4.51
N ALA A 79 -1.88 4.89 -5.67
CA ALA A 79 -1.09 4.80 -6.90
C ALA A 79 0.28 5.48 -6.75
N LEU A 80 0.33 6.65 -6.13
CA LEU A 80 1.61 7.34 -5.83
C LEU A 80 2.47 6.56 -4.84
N ILE A 81 1.86 5.93 -3.82
CA ILE A 81 2.58 5.09 -2.86
C ILE A 81 3.18 3.87 -3.55
N VAL A 82 2.43 3.22 -4.42
CA VAL A 82 2.90 2.06 -5.20
C VAL A 82 4.10 2.44 -6.08
N VAL A 83 4.02 3.54 -6.82
CA VAL A 83 5.15 4.04 -7.60
C VAL A 83 6.35 4.37 -6.70
N GLY A 84 6.11 5.01 -5.54
CA GLY A 84 7.17 5.33 -4.58
C GLY A 84 7.83 4.08 -4.00
N TRP A 85 7.08 2.98 -3.87
CA TRP A 85 7.61 1.70 -3.43
C TRP A 85 8.59 1.12 -4.45
N GLU A 86 8.23 1.11 -5.74
CA GLU A 86 9.13 0.66 -6.81
C GLU A 86 10.42 1.51 -6.88
N TRP A 87 10.29 2.82 -6.63
CA TRP A 87 11.47 3.69 -6.52
C TRP A 87 12.35 3.31 -5.32
N TYR A 88 11.73 2.95 -4.19
CA TYR A 88 12.46 2.50 -3.01
C TYR A 88 13.24 1.21 -3.32
N GLU A 89 12.62 0.20 -3.94
CA GLU A 89 13.27 -1.04 -4.36
C GLU A 89 14.40 -0.78 -5.36
N PHE A 90 14.16 0.05 -6.35
CA PHE A 90 15.18 0.47 -7.31
C PHE A 90 16.41 1.10 -6.64
N ILE A 91 16.21 1.96 -5.64
CA ILE A 91 17.29 2.59 -4.88
C ILE A 91 18.07 1.53 -4.10
N LEU A 92 17.38 0.60 -3.44
CA LEU A 92 18.00 -0.49 -2.71
C LEU A 92 18.87 -1.36 -3.64
N ASP A 93 18.34 -1.74 -4.79
CA ASP A 93 19.07 -2.57 -5.75
C ASP A 93 20.28 -1.82 -6.31
N ARG A 94 20.10 -0.55 -6.66
CA ARG A 94 21.14 0.24 -7.33
C ARG A 94 22.29 0.61 -6.41
N PHE A 95 22.02 0.91 -5.14
CA PHE A 95 23.01 1.48 -4.21
C PHE A 95 23.45 0.52 -3.10
N PHE A 96 22.65 -0.48 -2.79
CA PHE A 96 22.92 -1.42 -1.69
C PHE A 96 23.06 -2.87 -2.16
N GLY A 97 22.92 -3.14 -3.47
CA GLY A 97 23.14 -4.47 -4.05
C GLY A 97 22.08 -5.49 -3.61
N SER A 98 20.87 -5.04 -3.31
CA SER A 98 19.72 -5.93 -3.12
C SER A 98 19.23 -6.50 -4.48
N PHE A 99 18.31 -7.43 -4.47
CA PHE A 99 17.74 -8.06 -5.66
C PHE A 99 16.22 -8.08 -5.57
N HIS A 100 15.61 -6.90 -5.35
CA HIS A 100 14.16 -6.77 -5.22
C HIS A 100 13.47 -6.73 -6.57
N GLN A 101 14.06 -6.01 -7.53
CA GLN A 101 13.53 -5.87 -8.87
C GLN A 101 14.17 -6.87 -9.82
N LEU A 102 13.39 -7.84 -10.33
CA LEU A 102 13.83 -8.81 -11.32
C LEU A 102 13.76 -8.27 -12.76
N GLY A 103 13.45 -7.00 -12.93
CA GLY A 103 13.39 -6.30 -14.19
C GLY A 103 12.08 -5.54 -14.41
N LEU A 104 11.96 -4.87 -15.57
CA LEU A 104 10.83 -3.99 -15.87
C LEU A 104 9.46 -4.71 -15.81
N SER A 105 9.39 -5.95 -16.26
CA SER A 105 8.13 -6.71 -16.23
C SER A 105 7.67 -7.00 -14.82
N ASP A 106 8.58 -7.28 -13.92
CA ASP A 106 8.33 -7.50 -12.50
C ASP A 106 7.79 -6.23 -11.85
N THR A 107 8.53 -5.11 -11.98
CA THR A 107 8.11 -3.78 -11.52
C THR A 107 6.69 -3.40 -11.99
N MET A 108 6.39 -3.62 -13.29
CA MET A 108 5.07 -3.32 -13.84
C MET A 108 3.97 -4.21 -13.27
N PHE A 109 4.28 -5.48 -13.02
CA PHE A 109 3.34 -6.42 -12.43
C PHE A 109 3.07 -6.09 -10.97
N ASP A 110 4.09 -5.74 -10.20
CA ASP A 110 3.99 -5.37 -8.79
C ASP A 110 3.19 -4.07 -8.61
N MET A 111 3.42 -3.07 -9.46
CA MET A 111 2.56 -1.88 -9.50
C MET A 111 1.10 -2.23 -9.80
N ALA A 112 0.84 -3.12 -10.76
CA ALA A 112 -0.52 -3.56 -11.08
C ALA A 112 -1.17 -4.28 -9.91
N LEU A 113 -0.45 -5.14 -9.19
CA LEU A 113 -0.93 -5.84 -7.99
C LEU A 113 -1.27 -4.87 -6.86
N GLY A 114 -0.42 -3.88 -6.59
CA GLY A 114 -0.68 -2.85 -5.58
C GLY A 114 -1.93 -2.02 -5.90
N LEU A 115 -2.08 -1.60 -7.16
CA LEU A 115 -3.28 -0.91 -7.62
C LEU A 115 -4.53 -1.79 -7.56
N PHE A 116 -4.42 -3.06 -7.91
CA PHE A 116 -5.52 -4.02 -7.85
C PHE A 116 -5.97 -4.25 -6.39
N GLY A 117 -5.04 -4.43 -5.46
CA GLY A 117 -5.33 -4.55 -4.03
C GLY A 117 -6.09 -3.34 -3.49
N SER A 118 -5.62 -2.12 -3.81
CA SER A 118 -6.32 -0.88 -3.46
C SER A 118 -7.70 -0.77 -4.14
N GLY A 119 -7.81 -1.20 -5.40
CA GLY A 119 -9.07 -1.25 -6.14
C GLY A 119 -10.10 -2.16 -5.47
N CYS A 120 -9.69 -3.35 -5.03
CA CYS A 120 -10.53 -4.26 -4.24
C CYS A 120 -11.03 -3.61 -2.96
N PHE A 121 -10.16 -2.89 -2.24
CA PHE A 121 -10.55 -2.15 -1.05
C PHE A 121 -11.53 -1.01 -1.37
N CYS A 122 -11.32 -0.27 -2.46
CA CYS A 122 -12.23 0.78 -2.91
C CYS A 122 -13.63 0.21 -3.29
N ILE A 123 -13.66 -0.93 -3.97
CA ILE A 123 -14.91 -1.65 -4.27
C ILE A 123 -15.62 -2.05 -2.98
N TYR A 124 -14.91 -2.62 -2.02
CA TYR A 124 -15.45 -2.91 -0.69
C TYR A 124 -16.07 -1.66 -0.05
N LEU A 125 -15.39 -0.51 -0.11
CA LEU A 125 -15.92 0.74 0.42
C LEU A 125 -17.23 1.15 -0.29
N VAL A 126 -17.33 0.99 -1.61
CA VAL A 126 -18.53 1.38 -2.37
C VAL A 126 -19.74 0.55 -1.93
N PHE A 127 -19.60 -0.76 -1.81
CA PHE A 127 -20.73 -1.66 -1.67
C PHE A 127 -21.05 -2.05 -0.22
N PHE A 128 -20.06 -2.13 0.64
CA PHE A 128 -20.21 -2.75 1.96
C PHE A 128 -19.95 -1.82 3.15
N ALA A 129 -19.23 -0.72 2.97
CA ALA A 129 -18.98 0.16 4.09
C ALA A 129 -20.23 0.97 4.45
N PRO A 130 -20.61 1.06 5.73
CA PRO A 130 -21.80 1.79 6.15
C PRO A 130 -21.69 3.27 5.80
N THR A 131 -22.70 3.80 5.14
CA THR A 131 -22.86 5.24 4.96
C THR A 131 -23.33 5.81 6.30
N LYS A 132 -22.45 6.50 7.03
CA LYS A 132 -22.96 7.35 8.11
C LYS A 132 -23.87 8.38 7.45
N ARG A 133 -25.18 8.25 7.67
CA ARG A 133 -26.13 9.32 7.40
C ARG A 133 -25.68 10.49 8.29
N SER A 134 -25.29 11.59 7.66
CA SER A 134 -25.03 12.88 8.29
C SER A 134 -26.32 13.44 8.89
#